data_93779346528b310aefa2c13bd3b2f434
#
_entry.id   93779346528b310aefa2c13bd3b2f434
#
_cell.length_a   1.000
_cell.length_b   1.000
_cell.length_c   1.000
_cell.angle_alpha   90.00
_cell.angle_beta   90.00
_cell.angle_gamma   90.00
#
_symmetry.space_group_name_H-M   'P 1'
#
loop_
_entity.id
_entity.type
_entity.pdbx_description
1 polymer ?
#
loop_
_entity_poly.entity_id
_entity_poly.type
_entity_poly.pdbx_seq_one_letter_code
_entity_poly.pdbx_strand_id
1 'polypeptide(L)'
;LFGDRMYVGNAAGCSSAISGGAPILPYCRDCKGHGPAWEHSLFEDNAEFAFGFYHAQDAIRKELLIRIEALKNAGVAAEEAAAYLADWNDREKSREVSDKLIAALEAAEQTDEVKYILDNREFLAKKSVWAIGGDGWAYDIGFGGIDHVMAQNQDVNLLVLDTEVYSNTGGQSSKATPTSATAKFAASGKKVAKKDLGAILMQYEYVYVAQVAMGADQAQTLKALREAESYDGPSIVICYCP
;
A
#
# COMPACT_ATOMS: atom_id res chain seq x y z
N LEU A 1 -5.48 -11.17 1.49
CA LEU A 1 -4.31 -11.16 2.37
C LEU A 1 -4.45 -10.15 3.50
N PHE A 2 -4.87 -8.92 3.22
CA PHE A 2 -4.74 -7.80 4.14
C PHE A 2 -6.10 -7.29 4.68
N GLY A 3 -7.19 -7.63 4.02
CA GLY A 3 -8.55 -7.26 4.42
C GLY A 3 -8.75 -5.74 4.51
N ASP A 4 -9.41 -5.31 5.58
CA ASP A 4 -9.70 -3.90 5.88
C ASP A 4 -8.50 -3.10 6.42
N ARG A 5 -7.37 -3.76 6.61
CA ARG A 5 -6.11 -3.08 6.95
C ARG A 5 -5.43 -2.44 5.74
N MET A 6 -5.85 -2.81 4.52
CA MET A 6 -5.23 -2.34 3.29
C MET A 6 -5.77 -0.97 2.87
N TYR A 7 -4.87 -0.02 2.67
CA TYR A 7 -5.11 1.26 2.04
C TYR A 7 -4.40 1.30 0.68
N VAL A 8 -5.15 1.64 -0.37
CA VAL A 8 -4.66 1.60 -1.75
C VAL A 8 -4.81 2.96 -2.41
N GLY A 9 -3.68 3.53 -2.82
CA GLY A 9 -3.62 4.54 -3.86
C GLY A 9 -3.48 3.84 -5.22
N ASN A 10 -4.43 4.06 -6.13
CA ASN A 10 -4.40 3.45 -7.45
C ASN A 10 -4.18 4.53 -8.52
N ALA A 11 -3.10 4.45 -9.27
CA ALA A 11 -2.82 5.39 -10.34
C ALA A 11 -3.90 5.31 -11.42
N ALA A 12 -4.48 6.43 -11.81
CA ALA A 12 -5.35 6.49 -12.97
C ALA A 12 -4.60 5.98 -14.20
N GLY A 13 -5.24 5.16 -15.03
CA GLY A 13 -4.61 4.58 -16.22
C GLY A 13 -4.78 3.07 -16.32
N CYS A 14 -3.70 2.32 -16.60
CA CYS A 14 -3.75 0.87 -16.80
C CYS A 14 -4.33 0.12 -15.60
N SER A 15 -3.87 0.44 -14.40
CA SER A 15 -4.36 -0.21 -13.18
C SER A 15 -5.81 0.17 -12.84
N SER A 16 -6.27 1.36 -13.18
CA SER A 16 -7.67 1.75 -12.98
C SER A 16 -8.63 1.04 -13.93
N ALA A 17 -8.20 0.69 -15.13
CA ALA A 17 -8.97 -0.14 -16.04
C ALA A 17 -9.21 -1.55 -15.46
N ILE A 18 -8.26 -2.06 -14.67
CA ILE A 18 -8.35 -3.37 -14.00
C ILE A 18 -9.12 -3.27 -12.69
N SER A 19 -8.93 -2.21 -11.91
CA SER A 19 -9.38 -2.12 -10.52
C SER A 19 -10.50 -1.11 -10.27
N GLY A 20 -10.85 -0.25 -11.21
CA GLY A 20 -11.82 0.84 -11.02
C GLY A 20 -13.08 0.76 -11.86
N GLY A 21 -13.17 -0.21 -12.77
CA GLY A 21 -14.33 -0.38 -13.66
C GLY A 21 -15.34 -1.40 -13.14
N ALA A 22 -16.56 -0.97 -12.84
CA ALA A 22 -17.64 -1.93 -12.62
C ALA A 22 -17.95 -2.68 -13.95
N PRO A 23 -18.15 -4.02 -13.96
CA PRO A 23 -18.29 -4.92 -12.79
C PRO A 23 -17.02 -5.62 -12.34
N ILE A 24 -15.87 -5.25 -12.81
CA ILE A 24 -14.59 -5.95 -12.58
C ILE A 24 -13.78 -5.38 -11.40
N LEU A 25 -14.43 -4.67 -10.49
CA LEU A 25 -13.79 -4.13 -9.31
C LEU A 25 -13.26 -5.27 -8.41
N PRO A 26 -11.94 -5.38 -8.18
CA PRO A 26 -11.36 -6.47 -7.41
C PRO A 26 -11.54 -6.30 -5.89
N TYR A 27 -11.92 -5.10 -5.46
CA TYR A 27 -12.11 -4.79 -4.05
C TYR A 27 -13.52 -5.14 -3.61
N CYS A 28 -13.62 -5.93 -2.55
CA CYS A 28 -14.90 -6.35 -1.99
C CYS A 28 -14.85 -6.32 -0.47
N ARG A 29 -16.02 -6.46 0.15
CA ARG A 29 -16.17 -6.60 1.60
C ARG A 29 -16.34 -8.06 1.96
N ASP A 30 -15.84 -8.43 3.14
CA ASP A 30 -16.06 -9.72 3.75
C ASP A 30 -17.49 -9.83 4.34
N CYS A 31 -17.81 -11.00 4.93
CA CYS A 31 -19.11 -11.23 5.56
C CYS A 31 -19.40 -10.35 6.78
N LYS A 32 -18.40 -9.65 7.32
CA LYS A 32 -18.52 -8.68 8.42
C LYS A 32 -18.61 -7.23 7.91
N GLY A 33 -18.57 -7.03 6.60
CA GLY A 33 -18.61 -5.70 5.98
C GLY A 33 -17.24 -5.02 5.88
N HIS A 34 -16.15 -5.70 6.20
CA HIS A 34 -14.80 -5.18 6.13
C HIS A 34 -14.21 -5.34 4.73
N GLY A 35 -13.52 -4.33 4.25
CA GLY A 35 -12.82 -4.34 2.97
C GLY A 35 -11.73 -3.27 2.92
N PRO A 36 -10.87 -3.27 1.89
CA PRO A 36 -9.83 -2.26 1.75
C PRO A 36 -10.43 -0.88 1.50
N ALA A 37 -9.75 0.14 2.00
CA ALA A 37 -9.97 1.51 1.53
C ALA A 37 -9.12 1.74 0.28
N TRP A 38 -9.71 2.27 -0.78
CA TRP A 38 -8.98 2.56 -2.01
C TRP A 38 -9.52 3.81 -2.69
N GLU A 39 -8.65 4.51 -3.39
CA GLU A 39 -9.01 5.69 -4.16
C GLU A 39 -8.08 5.83 -5.37
N HIS A 40 -8.57 6.46 -6.44
CA HIS A 40 -7.76 6.85 -7.57
C HIS A 40 -7.05 8.16 -7.30
N SER A 41 -5.75 8.17 -7.61
CA SER A 41 -4.97 9.40 -7.78
C SER A 41 -4.89 9.78 -9.27
N LEU A 42 -4.29 10.91 -9.57
CA LEU A 42 -3.73 11.13 -10.89
C LEU A 42 -2.58 10.14 -11.12
N PHE A 43 -2.31 9.77 -12.38
CA PHE A 43 -1.34 8.70 -12.61
C PHE A 43 0.12 9.14 -12.35
N GLU A 44 0.40 10.44 -12.32
CA GLU A 44 1.70 11.00 -12.03
C GLU A 44 2.03 11.09 -10.53
N ASP A 45 1.04 11.21 -9.64
CA ASP A 45 1.21 11.52 -8.22
C ASP A 45 0.90 10.36 -7.25
N ASN A 46 0.69 9.17 -7.77
CA ASN A 46 0.15 8.05 -6.99
C ASN A 46 1.05 7.61 -5.83
N ALA A 47 2.36 7.69 -5.99
CA ALA A 47 3.28 7.34 -4.91
C ALA A 47 3.14 8.31 -3.74
N GLU A 48 3.11 9.60 -4.01
CA GLU A 48 2.94 10.67 -3.02
C GLU A 48 1.55 10.64 -2.39
N PHE A 49 0.52 10.30 -3.17
CA PHE A 49 -0.84 10.12 -2.68
C PHE A 49 -0.93 8.98 -1.65
N ALA A 50 -0.38 7.81 -1.95
CA ALA A 50 -0.30 6.71 -1.00
C ALA A 50 0.59 7.05 0.22
N PHE A 51 1.66 7.79 0.01
CA PHE A 51 2.52 8.29 1.08
C PHE A 51 1.76 9.25 2.02
N GLY A 52 0.84 10.04 1.46
CA GLY A 52 -0.10 10.85 2.24
C GLY A 52 -1.00 10.01 3.15
N PHE A 53 -1.51 8.87 2.67
CA PHE A 53 -2.26 7.92 3.52
C PHE A 53 -1.40 7.38 4.66
N TYR A 54 -0.15 7.03 4.37
CA TYR A 54 0.78 6.56 5.41
C TYR A 54 0.95 7.61 6.50
N HIS A 55 1.27 8.85 6.16
CA HIS A 55 1.49 9.91 7.13
C HIS A 55 0.24 10.29 7.92
N ALA A 56 -0.91 10.36 7.27
CA ALA A 56 -2.17 10.72 7.94
C ALA A 56 -2.53 9.70 9.02
N GLN A 57 -2.50 8.41 8.69
CA GLN A 57 -2.81 7.37 9.67
C GLN A 57 -1.74 7.22 10.76
N ASP A 58 -0.46 7.41 10.42
CA ASP A 58 0.64 7.37 11.41
C ASP A 58 0.48 8.47 12.46
N ALA A 59 0.12 9.69 12.02
CA ALA A 59 -0.15 10.81 12.92
C ALA A 59 -1.34 10.52 13.85
N ILE A 60 -2.47 10.01 13.32
CA ILE A 60 -3.64 9.64 14.12
C ILE A 60 -3.27 8.52 15.11
N ARG A 61 -2.56 7.50 14.67
CA ARG A 61 -2.15 6.38 15.51
C ARG A 61 -1.23 6.83 16.64
N LYS A 62 -0.28 7.73 16.38
CA LYS A 62 0.59 8.31 17.42
C LYS A 62 -0.19 9.11 18.46
N GLU A 63 -1.21 9.86 18.04
CA GLU A 63 -2.11 10.53 18.98
C GLU A 63 -2.90 9.54 19.83
N LEU A 64 -3.43 8.48 19.22
CA LEU A 64 -4.14 7.42 19.94
C LEU A 64 -3.24 6.74 20.98
N LEU A 65 -1.95 6.49 20.67
CA LEU A 65 -1.02 5.92 21.64
C LEU A 65 -0.90 6.79 22.91
N ILE A 66 -0.76 8.10 22.75
CA ILE A 66 -0.64 9.04 23.88
C ILE A 66 -1.90 8.97 24.75
N ARG A 67 -3.08 8.96 24.13
CA ARG A 67 -4.37 8.91 24.85
C ARG A 67 -4.59 7.55 25.54
N ILE A 68 -4.26 6.45 24.87
CA ILE A 68 -4.35 5.10 25.45
C ILE A 68 -3.39 4.94 26.63
N GLU A 69 -2.18 5.49 26.55
CA GLU A 69 -1.26 5.49 27.67
C GLU A 69 -1.79 6.30 28.87
N ALA A 70 -2.45 7.42 28.62
CA ALA A 70 -3.10 8.21 29.66
C ALA A 70 -4.25 7.41 30.31
N LEU A 71 -5.11 6.72 29.54
CA LEU A 71 -6.17 5.85 30.08
C LEU A 71 -5.61 4.71 30.91
N LYS A 72 -4.55 4.05 30.45
CA LYS A 72 -3.86 2.99 31.19
C LYS A 72 -3.40 3.51 32.57
N ASN A 73 -2.78 4.69 32.60
CA ASN A 73 -2.28 5.30 33.84
C ASN A 73 -3.44 5.75 34.77
N ALA A 74 -4.60 6.06 34.23
CA ALA A 74 -5.83 6.34 34.98
C ALA A 74 -6.57 5.07 35.46
N GLY A 75 -6.08 3.87 35.11
CA GLY A 75 -6.71 2.60 35.48
C GLY A 75 -7.90 2.18 34.63
N VAL A 76 -8.15 2.85 33.50
CA VAL A 76 -9.25 2.52 32.58
C VAL A 76 -8.75 1.51 31.55
N ALA A 77 -9.37 0.32 31.53
CA ALA A 77 -8.97 -0.80 30.66
C ALA A 77 -7.44 -1.04 30.67
N ALA A 78 -6.82 -0.98 31.85
CA ALA A 78 -5.37 -0.86 31.99
C ALA A 78 -4.60 -2.08 31.46
N GLU A 79 -5.17 -3.29 31.55
CA GLU A 79 -4.56 -4.52 31.02
C GLU A 79 -4.61 -4.53 29.50
N GLU A 80 -5.75 -4.24 28.90
CA GLU A 80 -5.94 -4.22 27.44
C GLU A 80 -5.15 -3.07 26.80
N ALA A 81 -5.12 -1.91 27.46
CA ALA A 81 -4.31 -0.78 27.03
C ALA A 81 -2.80 -1.12 27.06
N ALA A 82 -2.32 -1.80 28.09
CA ALA A 82 -0.94 -2.26 28.15
C ALA A 82 -0.61 -3.29 27.05
N ALA A 83 -1.49 -4.25 26.80
CA ALA A 83 -1.34 -5.23 25.73
C ALA A 83 -1.34 -4.55 24.35
N TYR A 84 -2.23 -3.58 24.15
CA TYR A 84 -2.25 -2.80 22.91
C TYR A 84 -0.95 -2.03 22.71
N LEU A 85 -0.47 -1.30 23.70
CA LEU A 85 0.78 -0.53 23.61
C LEU A 85 2.01 -1.40 23.34
N ALA A 86 2.00 -2.68 23.75
CA ALA A 86 3.07 -3.62 23.45
C ALA A 86 3.09 -4.07 21.97
N ASP A 87 1.91 -4.34 21.39
CA ASP A 87 1.77 -4.99 20.08
C ASP A 87 1.06 -4.10 19.03
N TRP A 88 0.86 -2.80 19.29
CA TRP A 88 0.11 -1.87 18.41
C TRP A 88 0.62 -1.81 16.97
N ASN A 89 1.94 -2.01 16.76
CA ASN A 89 2.57 -1.95 15.45
C ASN A 89 2.93 -3.33 14.88
N ASP A 90 2.57 -4.40 15.58
CA ASP A 90 2.73 -5.76 15.05
C ASP A 90 1.67 -6.03 13.97
N ARG A 91 2.10 -6.52 12.80
CA ARG A 91 1.21 -6.74 11.64
C ARG A 91 0.16 -7.81 11.86
N GLU A 92 0.48 -8.83 12.66
CA GLU A 92 -0.41 -9.95 12.93
C GLU A 92 -1.26 -9.73 14.18
N LYS A 93 -0.65 -9.20 15.24
CA LYS A 93 -1.29 -9.08 16.56
C LYS A 93 -2.08 -7.80 16.74
N SER A 94 -1.73 -6.71 16.02
CA SER A 94 -2.35 -5.39 16.25
C SER A 94 -3.88 -5.43 16.14
N ARG A 95 -4.45 -6.26 15.27
CA ARG A 95 -5.90 -6.44 15.15
C ARG A 95 -6.48 -7.04 16.44
N GLU A 96 -5.92 -8.12 16.94
CA GLU A 96 -6.43 -8.81 18.13
C GLU A 96 -6.39 -7.92 19.37
N VAL A 97 -5.26 -7.23 19.59
CA VAL A 97 -5.14 -6.32 20.74
C VAL A 97 -6.04 -5.09 20.59
N SER A 98 -6.27 -4.61 19.37
CA SER A 98 -7.22 -3.53 19.10
C SER A 98 -8.65 -3.94 19.44
N ASP A 99 -9.09 -5.12 19.00
CA ASP A 99 -10.44 -5.63 19.23
C ASP A 99 -10.71 -5.82 20.72
N LYS A 100 -9.74 -6.32 21.49
CA LYS A 100 -9.81 -6.45 22.96
C LYS A 100 -9.92 -5.08 23.64
N LEU A 101 -9.09 -4.13 23.23
CA LEU A 101 -9.12 -2.76 23.76
C LEU A 101 -10.47 -2.09 23.46
N ILE A 102 -10.97 -2.20 22.24
CA ILE A 102 -12.29 -1.64 21.87
C ILE A 102 -13.37 -2.21 22.76
N ALA A 103 -13.43 -3.53 22.93
CA ALA A 103 -14.45 -4.17 23.77
C ALA A 103 -14.39 -3.70 25.24
N ALA A 104 -13.19 -3.54 25.79
CA ALA A 104 -12.99 -3.02 27.15
C ALA A 104 -13.42 -1.55 27.27
N LEU A 105 -13.10 -0.70 26.27
CA LEU A 105 -13.49 0.71 26.26
C LEU A 105 -15.01 0.90 26.04
N GLU A 106 -15.66 0.04 25.27
CA GLU A 106 -17.12 0.05 25.11
C GLU A 106 -17.85 -0.27 26.42
N ALA A 107 -17.25 -1.08 27.28
CA ALA A 107 -17.77 -1.42 28.62
C ALA A 107 -17.39 -0.40 29.72
N ALA A 108 -16.46 0.49 29.46
CA ALA A 108 -15.98 1.48 30.41
C ALA A 108 -16.89 2.72 30.49
N GLU A 109 -16.63 3.60 31.49
CA GLU A 109 -17.29 4.91 31.55
C GLU A 109 -16.94 5.72 30.29
N GLN A 110 -17.98 6.26 29.66
CA GLN A 110 -17.88 6.97 28.37
C GLN A 110 -17.40 8.42 28.56
N THR A 111 -16.18 8.58 29.02
CA THR A 111 -15.49 9.88 29.10
C THR A 111 -15.20 10.41 27.68
N ASP A 112 -14.84 11.67 27.54
CA ASP A 112 -14.50 12.26 26.25
C ASP A 112 -13.27 11.59 25.62
N GLU A 113 -12.29 11.16 26.42
CA GLU A 113 -11.11 10.41 25.95
C GLU A 113 -11.50 9.03 25.42
N VAL A 114 -12.36 8.29 26.14
CA VAL A 114 -12.83 6.97 25.69
C VAL A 114 -13.61 7.12 24.38
N LYS A 115 -14.51 8.09 24.28
CA LYS A 115 -15.26 8.37 23.04
C LYS A 115 -14.34 8.71 21.88
N TYR A 116 -13.34 9.57 22.10
CA TYR A 116 -12.38 9.93 21.06
C TYR A 116 -11.66 8.70 20.49
N ILE A 117 -11.21 7.77 21.35
CA ILE A 117 -10.54 6.55 20.89
C ILE A 117 -11.52 5.66 20.14
N LEU A 118 -12.75 5.50 20.63
CA LEU A 118 -13.78 4.70 19.96
C LEU A 118 -14.22 5.28 18.62
N ASP A 119 -14.29 6.58 18.49
CA ASP A 119 -14.59 7.27 17.23
C ASP A 119 -13.48 7.09 16.18
N ASN A 120 -12.24 6.88 16.65
CA ASN A 120 -11.07 6.63 15.82
C ASN A 120 -10.63 5.15 15.80
N ARG A 121 -11.47 4.22 16.25
CA ARG A 121 -11.14 2.79 16.42
C ARG A 121 -10.63 2.10 15.16
N GLU A 122 -11.02 2.58 13.98
CA GLU A 122 -10.54 2.04 12.71
C GLU A 122 -9.03 2.17 12.51
N PHE A 123 -8.38 3.15 13.17
CA PHE A 123 -6.93 3.38 13.09
C PHE A 123 -6.13 2.59 14.12
N LEU A 124 -6.75 1.90 15.07
CA LEU A 124 -6.04 1.14 16.09
C LEU A 124 -5.20 0.00 15.48
N ALA A 125 -5.79 -0.81 14.61
CA ALA A 125 -5.05 -1.88 13.93
C ALA A 125 -4.07 -1.30 12.90
N LYS A 126 -2.84 -1.88 12.84
CA LYS A 126 -1.82 -1.48 11.86
C LYS A 126 -2.36 -1.60 10.44
N LYS A 127 -2.19 -0.54 9.67
CA LYS A 127 -2.57 -0.51 8.25
C LYS A 127 -1.40 -0.91 7.35
N SER A 128 -1.74 -1.41 6.18
CA SER A 128 -0.83 -1.70 5.09
C SER A 128 -1.14 -0.75 3.95
N VAL A 129 -0.18 0.07 3.57
CA VAL A 129 -0.35 1.09 2.53
C VAL A 129 0.30 0.64 1.24
N TRP A 130 -0.47 0.66 0.15
CA TRP A 130 -0.05 0.25 -1.17
C TRP A 130 -0.32 1.33 -2.21
N ALA A 131 0.66 1.63 -3.05
CA ALA A 131 0.47 2.37 -4.28
C ALA A 131 0.52 1.39 -5.47
N ILE A 132 -0.51 1.38 -6.30
CA ILE A 132 -0.64 0.46 -7.43
C ILE A 132 -0.72 1.25 -8.72
N GLY A 133 0.07 0.90 -9.73
CA GLY A 133 0.01 1.57 -11.02
C GLY A 133 0.77 0.84 -12.11
N GLY A 134 0.64 1.33 -13.35
CA GLY A 134 1.27 0.77 -14.54
C GLY A 134 2.51 1.53 -15.01
N ASP A 135 2.87 1.33 -16.27
CA ASP A 135 4.09 1.83 -16.88
C ASP A 135 4.23 3.35 -16.86
N GLY A 136 3.19 4.07 -17.19
CA GLY A 136 3.23 5.52 -17.26
C GLY A 136 3.52 6.17 -15.92
N TRP A 137 2.95 5.61 -14.88
CA TRP A 137 3.27 6.01 -13.51
C TRP A 137 4.70 5.62 -13.13
N ALA A 138 5.03 4.33 -13.20
CA ALA A 138 6.25 3.84 -12.56
C ALA A 138 7.53 4.11 -13.38
N TYR A 139 7.45 4.05 -14.70
CA TYR A 139 8.62 4.18 -15.56
C TYR A 139 8.82 5.58 -16.15
N ASP A 140 7.74 6.35 -16.26
CA ASP A 140 7.74 7.64 -16.93
C ASP A 140 7.42 8.80 -15.98
N ILE A 141 6.21 9.35 -16.02
CA ILE A 141 5.89 10.64 -15.39
C ILE A 141 5.88 10.58 -13.86
N GLY A 142 5.46 9.47 -13.26
CA GLY A 142 5.39 9.32 -11.80
C GLY A 142 6.67 8.78 -11.16
N PHE A 143 7.73 8.53 -11.94
CA PHE A 143 8.98 7.97 -11.40
C PHE A 143 9.63 8.87 -10.34
N GLY A 144 9.57 10.19 -10.50
CA GLY A 144 10.13 11.13 -9.52
C GLY A 144 9.49 11.01 -8.14
N GLY A 145 8.17 10.78 -8.10
CA GLY A 145 7.44 10.52 -6.85
C GLY A 145 7.81 9.18 -6.24
N ILE A 146 7.93 8.13 -7.05
CA ILE A 146 8.41 6.82 -6.58
C ILE A 146 9.80 6.94 -5.95
N ASP A 147 10.73 7.58 -6.64
CA ASP A 147 12.08 7.81 -6.14
C ASP A 147 12.07 8.55 -4.80
N HIS A 148 11.28 9.63 -4.71
CA HIS A 148 11.13 10.39 -3.47
C HIS A 148 10.57 9.55 -2.32
N VAL A 149 9.48 8.80 -2.55
CA VAL A 149 8.82 8.00 -1.51
C VAL A 149 9.73 6.87 -1.02
N MET A 150 10.44 6.19 -1.93
CA MET A 150 11.40 5.15 -1.56
C MET A 150 12.57 5.72 -0.75
N ALA A 151 13.02 6.93 -1.08
CA ALA A 151 14.08 7.62 -0.35
C ALA A 151 13.72 7.97 1.10
N GLN A 152 12.43 8.03 1.45
CA GLN A 152 11.99 8.38 2.82
C GLN A 152 12.14 7.22 3.82
N ASN A 153 12.43 6.01 3.36
CA ASN A 153 12.58 4.81 4.21
C ASN A 153 11.39 4.59 5.17
N GLN A 154 10.16 4.71 4.64
CA GLN A 154 8.94 4.49 5.37
C GLN A 154 8.24 3.20 4.92
N ASP A 155 7.38 2.62 5.76
CA ASP A 155 6.65 1.37 5.51
C ASP A 155 5.50 1.59 4.49
N VAL A 156 5.87 1.73 3.22
CA VAL A 156 4.96 1.90 2.08
C VAL A 156 5.31 0.89 0.99
N ASN A 157 4.32 0.23 0.45
CA ASN A 157 4.47 -0.79 -0.56
C ASN A 157 4.06 -0.27 -1.94
N LEU A 158 4.84 -0.54 -2.96
CA LEU A 158 4.52 -0.24 -4.34
C LEU A 158 4.28 -1.53 -5.13
N LEU A 159 3.20 -1.56 -5.92
CA LEU A 159 2.91 -2.64 -6.87
C LEU A 159 2.87 -2.06 -8.28
N VAL A 160 3.85 -2.43 -9.08
CA VAL A 160 3.97 -1.97 -10.47
C VAL A 160 3.48 -3.06 -11.42
N LEU A 161 2.48 -2.74 -12.24
CA LEU A 161 2.03 -3.58 -13.34
C LEU A 161 2.86 -3.23 -14.57
N ASP A 162 3.87 -4.06 -14.86
CA ASP A 162 4.77 -3.90 -16.01
C ASP A 162 4.14 -4.54 -17.24
N THR A 163 3.36 -3.76 -17.97
CA THR A 163 2.67 -4.19 -19.19
C THR A 163 3.45 -3.85 -20.48
N GLU A 164 4.67 -3.32 -20.34
CA GLU A 164 5.61 -2.92 -21.41
C GLU A 164 5.11 -1.79 -22.34
N VAL A 165 3.83 -1.40 -22.26
CA VAL A 165 3.22 -0.31 -23.02
C VAL A 165 2.15 0.40 -22.18
N TYR A 166 1.76 1.60 -22.59
CA TYR A 166 0.56 2.26 -22.06
C TYR A 166 -0.69 1.53 -22.54
N SER A 167 -1.17 0.54 -21.79
CA SER A 167 -2.21 -0.38 -22.25
C SER A 167 -3.59 0.27 -22.36
N ASN A 168 -3.99 1.12 -21.41
CA ASN A 168 -5.33 1.73 -21.40
C ASN A 168 -5.54 2.82 -22.45
N THR A 169 -4.51 3.52 -22.88
CA THR A 169 -4.59 4.59 -23.89
C THR A 169 -4.37 4.08 -25.31
N GLY A 170 -4.00 2.82 -25.47
CA GLY A 170 -3.96 2.14 -26.76
C GLY A 170 -2.56 1.69 -27.22
N GLY A 171 -1.65 1.34 -26.34
CA GLY A 171 -0.40 0.67 -26.68
C GLY A 171 0.75 1.60 -27.11
N GLN A 172 0.88 2.75 -26.47
CA GLN A 172 2.02 3.64 -26.69
C GLN A 172 3.28 3.10 -26.01
N SER A 173 4.43 3.38 -26.62
CA SER A 173 5.74 3.03 -26.02
C SER A 173 5.96 3.79 -24.71
N SER A 174 6.40 3.07 -23.69
CA SER A 174 6.88 3.59 -22.40
C SER A 174 8.39 3.35 -22.23
N LYS A 175 8.97 3.77 -21.11
CA LYS A 175 10.33 3.36 -20.75
C LYS A 175 10.42 1.89 -20.33
N ALA A 176 9.30 1.21 -20.06
CA ALA A 176 9.23 -0.23 -19.84
C ALA A 176 9.26 -1.05 -21.14
N THR A 177 9.01 -0.44 -22.28
CA THR A 177 9.01 -1.14 -23.58
C THR A 177 10.42 -1.64 -23.92
N PRO A 178 10.59 -2.94 -24.26
CA PRO A 178 11.90 -3.50 -24.61
C PRO A 178 12.48 -2.92 -25.90
N THR A 179 13.78 -3.06 -26.06
CA THR A 179 14.47 -2.74 -27.32
C THR A 179 13.88 -3.56 -28.47
N SER A 180 13.70 -2.96 -29.61
CA SER A 180 13.12 -3.52 -30.83
C SER A 180 11.63 -3.88 -30.78
N ALA A 181 10.98 -3.78 -29.63
CA ALA A 181 9.53 -3.97 -29.55
C ALA A 181 8.78 -2.86 -30.31
N THR A 182 7.76 -3.22 -31.05
CA THR A 182 6.89 -2.28 -31.77
C THR A 182 5.73 -1.84 -30.87
N ALA A 183 5.49 -0.55 -30.85
CA ALA A 183 4.38 0.08 -30.13
C ALA A 183 3.97 1.35 -30.83
N LYS A 184 2.85 1.97 -30.43
CA LYS A 184 2.54 3.34 -30.92
C LYS A 184 3.69 4.28 -30.51
N PHE A 185 4.07 5.16 -31.42
CA PHE A 185 5.23 6.04 -31.40
C PHE A 185 6.59 5.31 -31.48
N ALA A 186 6.58 3.99 -31.66
CA ALA A 186 7.77 3.18 -31.92
C ALA A 186 7.48 2.11 -33.01
N ALA A 187 6.87 2.52 -34.13
CA ALA A 187 6.45 1.61 -35.22
C ALA A 187 7.60 0.86 -35.88
N SER A 188 8.81 1.44 -35.89
CA SER A 188 10.03 0.81 -36.40
C SER A 188 10.84 0.05 -35.31
N GLY A 189 10.24 -0.18 -34.16
CA GLY A 189 10.89 -0.74 -32.99
C GLY A 189 11.54 0.34 -32.08
N LYS A 190 11.44 0.14 -30.78
CA LYS A 190 12.07 1.02 -29.79
C LYS A 190 13.60 0.92 -29.89
N LYS A 191 14.28 2.04 -29.97
CA LYS A 191 15.74 2.11 -30.20
C LYS A 191 16.56 2.04 -28.93
N VAL A 192 15.95 2.33 -27.76
CA VAL A 192 16.65 2.39 -26.48
C VAL A 192 16.21 1.23 -25.57
N ALA A 193 17.07 0.86 -24.62
CA ALA A 193 16.79 -0.21 -23.69
C ALA A 193 15.62 0.10 -22.76
N LYS A 194 15.00 -0.95 -22.22
CA LYS A 194 14.04 -0.87 -21.13
C LYS A 194 14.74 -0.29 -19.89
N LYS A 195 14.06 0.63 -19.22
CA LYS A 195 14.51 1.15 -17.92
C LYS A 195 14.44 0.01 -16.89
N ASP A 196 15.55 -0.24 -16.22
CA ASP A 196 15.59 -1.20 -15.12
C ASP A 196 15.20 -0.51 -13.81
N LEU A 197 13.89 -0.49 -13.53
CA LEU A 197 13.33 0.14 -12.33
C LEU A 197 13.81 -0.55 -11.06
N GLY A 198 13.92 -1.88 -11.08
CA GLY A 198 14.39 -2.65 -9.93
C GLY A 198 15.83 -2.32 -9.58
N ALA A 199 16.74 -2.33 -10.58
CA ALA A 199 18.13 -2.00 -10.36
C ALA A 199 18.34 -0.56 -9.85
N ILE A 200 17.53 0.39 -10.30
CA ILE A 200 17.58 1.77 -9.80
C ILE A 200 17.23 1.82 -8.32
N LEU A 201 16.13 1.18 -7.90
CA LEU A 201 15.67 1.23 -6.52
C LEU A 201 16.53 0.39 -5.56
N MET A 202 17.19 -0.65 -6.05
CA MET A 202 18.19 -1.40 -5.28
C MET A 202 19.38 -0.55 -4.83
N GLN A 203 19.63 0.61 -5.47
CA GLN A 203 20.70 1.53 -5.05
C GLN A 203 20.45 2.17 -3.67
N TYR A 204 19.21 2.16 -3.19
CA TYR A 204 18.88 2.61 -1.82
C TYR A 204 19.30 1.62 -0.73
N GLU A 205 19.67 0.38 -1.08
CA GLU A 205 20.13 -0.69 -0.19
C GLU A 205 19.10 -1.16 0.87
N TYR A 206 18.18 -0.29 1.31
CA TYR A 206 17.13 -0.58 2.28
C TYR A 206 15.74 -0.79 1.65
N VAL A 207 15.59 -0.72 0.33
CA VAL A 207 14.33 -0.98 -0.37
C VAL A 207 14.22 -2.48 -0.67
N TYR A 208 13.13 -3.11 -0.23
CA TYR A 208 12.80 -4.46 -0.70
C TYR A 208 12.37 -4.41 -2.16
N VAL A 209 13.03 -5.15 -3.02
CA VAL A 209 12.75 -5.18 -4.46
C VAL A 209 12.47 -6.62 -4.90
N ALA A 210 11.29 -6.86 -5.49
CA ALA A 210 10.96 -8.12 -6.12
C ALA A 210 10.44 -7.93 -7.53
N GLN A 211 10.78 -8.86 -8.43
CA GLN A 211 10.19 -8.96 -9.76
C GLN A 211 9.52 -10.33 -9.91
N VAL A 212 8.26 -10.33 -10.30
CA VAL A 212 7.42 -11.52 -10.37
C VAL A 212 6.61 -11.55 -11.66
N ALA A 213 6.19 -12.76 -12.06
CA ALA A 213 5.25 -12.95 -13.15
C ALA A 213 4.21 -13.98 -12.72
N MET A 214 3.02 -13.53 -12.38
CA MET A 214 1.95 -14.38 -11.84
C MET A 214 1.56 -15.51 -12.80
N GLY A 215 1.59 -15.27 -14.10
CA GLY A 215 1.33 -16.29 -15.13
C GLY A 215 2.39 -17.39 -15.19
N ALA A 216 3.61 -17.11 -14.74
CA ALA A 216 4.71 -18.10 -14.69
C ALA A 216 4.73 -18.84 -13.35
N ASP A 217 4.58 -18.12 -12.22
CA ASP A 217 4.60 -18.71 -10.87
C ASP A 217 3.74 -17.90 -9.90
N GLN A 218 2.55 -18.39 -9.60
CA GLN A 218 1.63 -17.78 -8.64
C GLN A 218 2.15 -17.87 -7.21
N ALA A 219 2.86 -18.93 -6.85
CA ALA A 219 3.38 -19.11 -5.49
C ALA A 219 4.49 -18.10 -5.20
N GLN A 220 5.39 -17.86 -6.18
CA GLN A 220 6.40 -16.82 -6.10
C GLN A 220 5.76 -15.43 -5.93
N THR A 221 4.72 -15.12 -6.69
CA THR A 221 4.01 -13.83 -6.59
C THR A 221 3.42 -13.64 -5.21
N LEU A 222 2.72 -14.64 -4.66
CA LEU A 222 2.16 -14.58 -3.30
C LEU A 222 3.25 -14.44 -2.24
N LYS A 223 4.38 -15.13 -2.43
CA LYS A 223 5.52 -15.02 -1.52
C LYS A 223 6.08 -13.60 -1.51
N ALA A 224 6.34 -13.02 -2.67
CA ALA A 224 6.86 -11.66 -2.79
C ALA A 224 5.93 -10.62 -2.16
N LEU A 225 4.61 -10.74 -2.36
CA LEU A 225 3.63 -9.85 -1.72
C LEU A 225 3.62 -9.96 -0.19
N ARG A 226 3.79 -11.18 0.35
CA ARG A 226 3.91 -11.39 1.79
C ARG A 226 5.22 -10.86 2.35
N GLU A 227 6.32 -11.07 1.65
CA GLU A 227 7.63 -10.54 2.05
C GLU A 227 7.64 -9.02 2.03
N ALA A 228 7.07 -8.38 1.00
CA ALA A 228 6.91 -6.93 0.93
C ALA A 228 6.10 -6.40 2.11
N GLU A 229 4.95 -7.03 2.42
CA GLU A 229 4.12 -6.66 3.56
C GLU A 229 4.83 -6.87 4.91
N SER A 230 5.68 -7.89 5.04
CA SER A 230 6.38 -8.20 6.28
C SER A 230 7.64 -7.37 6.50
N TYR A 231 8.11 -6.69 5.46
CA TYR A 231 9.30 -5.86 5.52
C TYR A 231 9.03 -4.53 6.23
N ASP A 232 9.87 -4.18 7.20
CA ASP A 232 9.78 -2.89 7.92
C ASP A 232 10.55 -1.81 7.15
N GLY A 233 9.95 -1.29 6.11
CA GLY A 233 10.52 -0.29 5.23
C GLY A 233 9.81 -0.24 3.88
N PRO A 234 10.31 0.56 2.94
CA PRO A 234 9.72 0.69 1.62
C PRO A 234 9.94 -0.57 0.79
N SER A 235 8.92 -1.00 0.08
CA SER A 235 9.01 -2.15 -0.82
C SER A 235 8.41 -1.88 -2.19
N ILE A 236 8.97 -2.54 -3.20
CA ILE A 236 8.44 -2.54 -4.56
C ILE A 236 8.35 -3.96 -5.11
N VAL A 237 7.17 -4.30 -5.62
CA VAL A 237 6.93 -5.54 -6.35
C VAL A 237 6.59 -5.20 -7.80
N ILE A 238 7.44 -5.59 -8.73
CA ILE A 238 7.27 -5.37 -10.17
C ILE A 238 6.64 -6.62 -10.76
N CYS A 239 5.36 -6.52 -11.13
CA CYS A 239 4.59 -7.62 -11.73
C CYS A 239 4.67 -7.54 -13.24
N TYR A 240 5.44 -8.43 -13.86
CA TYR A 240 5.50 -8.58 -15.30
C TYR A 240 4.21 -9.20 -15.83
N CYS A 241 3.48 -8.46 -16.65
CA CYS A 241 2.17 -8.85 -17.19
C CYS A 241 1.92 -8.17 -18.56
N PRO A 242 2.77 -8.47 -19.59
CA PRO A 242 2.68 -7.88 -20.92
C PRO A 242 1.43 -8.31 -21.70
#